data_25e4520c954cda12a1f97040ba2851e0
#
_entry.id   25e4520c954cda12a1f97040ba2851e0
#
_cell.length_a   1.000
_cell.length_b   1.000
_cell.length_c   1.000
_cell.angle_alpha   90.00
_cell.angle_beta   90.00
_cell.angle_gamma   90.00
#
_symmetry.space_group_name_H-M   'P 1'
#
loop_
_entity.id
_entity.type
_entity.pdbx_description
1 polymer ?
#
loop_
_entity_poly.entity_id
_entity_poly.type
_entity_poly.pdbx_seq_one_letter_code
_entity_poly.pdbx_strand_id
1 'polypeptide(L)'
;MRYLLLVVFLSFAAHAVPAPDLAQESVQHGDIDIAVTLDAGEQSGSASAWVRIHAHREVVWSLITSCPEALQMIPGLMSCEVMETAPDRSWQRIRHVMNYSWYAPKLTYEIRAFYDEPSRVSIERISGDLALLRGSWDLRSDGDDTVAHYSVHLVPGFWVPRWMERAALRRDLPKMLRALRARAEFVQNQKPG
;
A
#
# COMPACT_ATOMS: atom_id res chain seq x y z
N MET A 1 3.10 -52.29 45.07
CA MET A 1 2.22 -51.78 43.98
C MET A 1 2.70 -50.43 43.59
N ARG A 2 3.39 -50.35 42.46
CA ARG A 2 3.98 -49.11 41.93
C ARG A 2 3.07 -48.62 40.80
N TYR A 3 2.39 -47.47 40.99
CA TYR A 3 1.59 -46.84 39.96
C TYR A 3 2.51 -45.96 39.09
N LEU A 4 2.64 -46.36 37.82
CA LEU A 4 3.36 -45.64 36.78
C LEU A 4 2.40 -44.58 36.20
N LEU A 5 2.62 -43.30 36.50
CA LEU A 5 1.89 -42.19 35.91
C LEU A 5 2.47 -41.88 34.50
N LEU A 6 1.70 -42.21 33.48
CA LEU A 6 2.01 -41.90 32.09
C LEU A 6 1.58 -40.46 31.82
N VAL A 7 2.56 -39.56 31.70
CA VAL A 7 2.32 -38.16 31.27
C VAL A 7 2.29 -38.12 29.75
N VAL A 8 1.10 -37.92 29.20
CA VAL A 8 0.92 -37.70 27.75
C VAL A 8 1.19 -36.24 27.43
N PHE A 9 2.31 -35.96 26.77
CA PHE A 9 2.59 -34.66 26.18
C PHE A 9 1.77 -34.49 24.89
N LEU A 10 0.69 -33.72 24.93
CA LEU A 10 0.02 -33.24 23.73
C LEU A 10 0.85 -32.11 23.10
N SER A 11 1.59 -32.43 22.04
CA SER A 11 2.26 -31.43 21.19
C SER A 11 1.20 -30.72 20.35
N PHE A 12 0.88 -29.46 20.69
CA PHE A 12 0.13 -28.59 19.82
C PHE A 12 1.05 -28.13 18.67
N ALA A 13 0.89 -28.76 17.51
CA ALA A 13 1.47 -28.26 16.28
C ALA A 13 0.71 -26.98 15.90
N ALA A 14 1.38 -25.82 16.01
CA ALA A 14 0.89 -24.57 15.46
C ALA A 14 0.83 -24.70 13.93
N HIS A 15 -0.36 -24.85 13.37
CA HIS A 15 -0.58 -24.81 11.94
C HIS A 15 -0.40 -23.36 11.51
N ALA A 16 0.73 -23.05 10.84
CA ALA A 16 0.89 -21.81 10.11
C ALA A 16 -0.17 -21.79 9.00
N VAL A 17 -1.07 -20.79 9.06
CA VAL A 17 -2.05 -20.54 7.98
C VAL A 17 -1.25 -20.16 6.74
N PRO A 18 -1.31 -20.90 5.63
CA PRO A 18 -0.63 -20.50 4.42
C PRO A 18 -1.23 -19.18 3.93
N ALA A 19 -0.38 -18.22 3.58
CA ALA A 19 -0.79 -17.02 2.88
C ALA A 19 -1.54 -17.42 1.59
N PRO A 20 -2.61 -16.70 1.19
CA PRO A 20 -3.44 -17.13 0.09
C PRO A 20 -2.64 -17.18 -1.23
N ASP A 21 -2.43 -18.37 -1.70
CA ASP A 21 -1.75 -18.71 -2.96
C ASP A 21 -2.49 -18.12 -4.18
N LEU A 22 -3.76 -17.79 -4.01
CA LEU A 22 -4.66 -17.27 -5.05
C LEU A 22 -4.29 -15.85 -5.52
N ALA A 23 -3.83 -14.97 -4.63
CA ALA A 23 -3.40 -13.62 -4.98
C ALA A 23 -2.12 -13.64 -5.84
N GLN A 24 -1.25 -14.61 -5.59
CA GLN A 24 0.00 -14.76 -6.32
C GLN A 24 -0.20 -15.34 -7.72
N GLU A 25 -1.22 -16.17 -7.92
CA GLU A 25 -1.55 -16.77 -9.20
C GLU A 25 -2.17 -15.74 -10.17
N SER A 26 -3.08 -14.88 -9.72
CA SER A 26 -3.63 -13.81 -10.57
C SER A 26 -2.58 -12.78 -11.00
N VAL A 27 -1.60 -12.48 -10.15
CA VAL A 27 -0.47 -11.61 -10.49
C VAL A 27 0.43 -12.20 -11.58
N GLN A 28 0.62 -13.53 -11.61
CA GLN A 28 1.42 -14.19 -12.65
C GLN A 28 0.80 -14.05 -14.05
N HIS A 29 -0.51 -13.86 -14.15
CA HIS A 29 -1.23 -13.65 -15.42
C HIS A 29 -1.28 -12.17 -15.86
N GLY A 30 -0.57 -11.28 -15.16
CA GLY A 30 -0.50 -9.85 -15.50
C GLY A 30 -1.68 -9.02 -15.00
N ASP A 31 -2.59 -9.60 -14.24
CA ASP A 31 -3.71 -8.90 -13.66
C ASP A 31 -3.34 -8.14 -12.37
N ILE A 32 -4.18 -7.20 -11.99
CA ILE A 32 -4.12 -6.53 -10.70
C ILE A 32 -5.13 -7.21 -9.80
N ASP A 33 -4.66 -7.82 -8.73
CA ASP A 33 -5.52 -8.41 -7.70
C ASP A 33 -5.70 -7.42 -6.54
N ILE A 34 -6.96 -7.20 -6.13
CA ILE A 34 -7.31 -6.22 -5.10
C ILE A 34 -8.34 -6.81 -4.15
N ALA A 35 -7.96 -6.89 -2.89
CA ALA A 35 -8.86 -7.18 -1.78
C ALA A 35 -9.19 -5.90 -1.01
N VAL A 36 -10.47 -5.60 -0.82
CA VAL A 36 -10.95 -4.46 -0.02
C VAL A 36 -11.86 -4.97 1.07
N THR A 37 -11.52 -4.66 2.31
CA THR A 37 -12.32 -4.97 3.49
C THR A 37 -12.76 -3.68 4.16
N LEU A 38 -14.02 -3.59 4.56
CA LEU A 38 -14.53 -2.52 5.41
C LEU A 38 -14.94 -3.13 6.73
N ASP A 39 -14.46 -2.55 7.83
CA ASP A 39 -14.72 -3.07 9.15
C ASP A 39 -16.19 -2.85 9.54
N ALA A 40 -16.80 -3.87 10.14
CA ALA A 40 -18.21 -3.81 10.54
C ALA A 40 -18.38 -2.87 11.75
N GLY A 41 -19.21 -1.84 11.60
CA GLY A 41 -19.55 -0.91 12.68
C GLY A 41 -18.62 0.28 12.87
N GLU A 42 -17.43 0.30 12.25
CA GLU A 42 -16.47 1.40 12.32
C GLU A 42 -16.32 2.08 10.97
N GLN A 43 -15.93 3.36 10.98
CA GLN A 43 -15.53 4.08 9.78
C GLN A 43 -14.07 3.79 9.50
N SER A 44 -13.77 2.56 9.06
CA SER A 44 -12.43 2.14 8.71
C SER A 44 -12.44 1.25 7.47
N GLY A 45 -11.38 1.35 6.68
CA GLY A 45 -11.21 0.55 5.48
C GLY A 45 -9.78 0.06 5.34
N SER A 46 -9.66 -1.22 5.00
CA SER A 46 -8.40 -1.85 4.63
C SER A 46 -8.46 -2.25 3.17
N ALA A 47 -7.36 -2.04 2.47
CA ALA A 47 -7.19 -2.56 1.12
C ALA A 47 -5.81 -3.20 0.99
N SER A 48 -5.76 -4.29 0.25
CA SER A 48 -4.54 -4.99 -0.13
C SER A 48 -4.59 -5.25 -1.62
N ALA A 49 -3.47 -5.03 -2.31
CA ALA A 49 -3.41 -5.20 -3.75
C ALA A 49 -2.04 -5.71 -4.19
N TRP A 50 -2.07 -6.60 -5.16
CA TRP A 50 -0.88 -7.10 -5.85
C TRP A 50 -0.89 -6.64 -7.29
N VAL A 51 0.27 -6.26 -7.81
CA VAL A 51 0.44 -5.87 -9.21
C VAL A 51 1.80 -6.33 -9.73
N ARG A 52 1.78 -6.96 -10.92
CA ARG A 52 3.00 -7.22 -11.70
C ARG A 52 3.25 -6.04 -12.63
N ILE A 53 4.49 -5.57 -12.67
CA ILE A 53 4.95 -4.42 -13.45
C ILE A 53 6.17 -4.84 -14.26
N HIS A 54 6.12 -4.68 -15.58
CA HIS A 54 7.23 -5.00 -16.49
C HIS A 54 8.29 -3.89 -16.47
N ALA A 55 8.90 -3.72 -15.30
CA ALA A 55 9.98 -2.78 -15.06
C ALA A 55 10.82 -3.24 -13.88
N HIS A 56 12.09 -2.85 -13.86
CA HIS A 56 13.00 -3.13 -12.75
C HIS A 56 12.53 -2.44 -11.47
N ARG A 57 12.79 -3.09 -10.33
CA ARG A 57 12.38 -2.63 -9.00
C ARG A 57 12.82 -1.21 -8.68
N GLU A 58 14.00 -0.81 -9.10
CA GLU A 58 14.57 0.52 -8.92
C GLU A 58 13.76 1.60 -9.65
N VAL A 59 13.17 1.25 -10.80
CA VAL A 59 12.27 2.15 -11.53
C VAL A 59 10.97 2.32 -10.75
N VAL A 60 10.36 1.22 -10.31
CA VAL A 60 9.13 1.28 -9.51
C VAL A 60 9.37 2.05 -8.20
N TRP A 61 10.49 1.78 -7.53
CA TRP A 61 10.92 2.48 -6.32
C TRP A 61 10.99 3.99 -6.53
N SER A 62 11.67 4.44 -7.58
CA SER A 62 11.82 5.87 -7.88
C SER A 62 10.49 6.59 -8.09
N LEU A 63 9.48 5.88 -8.57
CA LEU A 63 8.14 6.44 -8.81
C LEU A 63 7.31 6.52 -7.52
N ILE A 64 7.28 5.46 -6.72
CA ILE A 64 6.45 5.44 -5.50
C ILE A 64 7.01 6.33 -4.37
N THR A 65 8.28 6.70 -4.44
CA THR A 65 8.94 7.59 -3.47
C THR A 65 9.02 9.05 -3.94
N SER A 66 8.45 9.36 -5.11
CA SER A 66 8.53 10.69 -5.74
C SER A 66 7.22 11.46 -5.60
N CYS A 67 7.25 12.63 -4.93
CA CYS A 67 6.10 13.54 -4.86
C CYS A 67 5.59 14.00 -6.23
N PRO A 68 6.43 14.40 -7.19
CA PRO A 68 5.97 14.73 -8.55
C PRO A 68 5.23 13.58 -9.25
N GLU A 69 5.69 12.35 -9.10
CA GLU A 69 5.02 11.18 -9.68
C GLU A 69 3.73 10.83 -8.92
N ALA A 70 3.72 10.97 -7.58
CA ALA A 70 2.52 10.77 -6.77
C ALA A 70 1.34 11.65 -7.22
N LEU A 71 1.60 12.91 -7.60
CA LEU A 71 0.59 13.84 -8.13
C LEU A 71 -0.07 13.34 -9.43
N GLN A 72 0.64 12.54 -10.21
CA GLN A 72 0.12 11.98 -11.48
C GLN A 72 -0.58 10.64 -11.26
N MET A 73 -0.18 9.89 -10.25
CA MET A 73 -0.65 8.53 -10.03
C MET A 73 -1.81 8.43 -9.03
N ILE A 74 -1.81 9.26 -7.98
CA ILE A 74 -2.80 9.16 -6.89
C ILE A 74 -4.03 10.00 -7.24
N PRO A 75 -5.21 9.36 -7.46
CA PRO A 75 -6.42 10.08 -7.77
C PRO A 75 -6.82 11.06 -6.66
N GLY A 76 -7.09 12.30 -7.04
CA GLY A 76 -7.49 13.35 -6.09
C GLY A 76 -6.35 13.99 -5.30
N LEU A 77 -5.10 13.57 -5.45
CA LEU A 77 -3.95 14.25 -4.84
C LEU A 77 -3.70 15.58 -5.56
N MET A 78 -3.81 16.69 -4.83
CA MET A 78 -3.61 18.04 -5.33
C MET A 78 -2.24 18.60 -5.01
N SER A 79 -1.68 18.21 -3.86
CA SER A 79 -0.35 18.63 -3.42
C SER A 79 0.33 17.48 -2.68
N CYS A 80 1.61 17.33 -2.97
CA CYS A 80 2.55 16.47 -2.25
C CYS A 80 3.79 17.32 -1.96
N GLU A 81 4.13 17.46 -0.69
CA GLU A 81 5.23 18.31 -0.24
C GLU A 81 6.08 17.55 0.78
N VAL A 82 7.39 17.42 0.50
CA VAL A 82 8.34 16.87 1.47
C VAL A 82 8.70 17.96 2.47
N MET A 83 8.23 17.81 3.71
CA MET A 83 8.42 18.76 4.79
C MET A 83 9.76 18.59 5.49
N GLU A 84 10.25 17.35 5.55
CA GLU A 84 11.47 16.98 6.25
C GLU A 84 12.02 15.67 5.70
N THR A 85 13.33 15.56 5.67
CA THR A 85 14.03 14.34 5.25
C THR A 85 15.09 14.01 6.31
N ALA A 86 15.18 12.76 6.74
CA ALA A 86 16.23 12.29 7.62
C ALA A 86 17.61 12.50 6.98
N PRO A 87 18.67 12.80 7.76
CA PRO A 87 20.02 12.99 7.23
C PRO A 87 20.55 11.77 6.46
N ASP A 88 20.18 10.56 6.89
CA ASP A 88 20.52 9.28 6.26
C ASP A 88 19.50 8.84 5.20
N ARG A 89 18.46 9.66 4.92
CA ARG A 89 17.36 9.40 4.00
C ARG A 89 16.48 8.19 4.35
N SER A 90 16.58 7.68 5.56
CA SER A 90 15.78 6.52 6.01
C SER A 90 14.30 6.82 6.15
N TRP A 91 13.92 8.09 6.26
CA TRP A 91 12.52 8.51 6.29
C TRP A 91 12.31 9.93 5.77
N GLN A 92 11.05 10.21 5.38
CA GLN A 92 10.57 11.56 5.06
C GLN A 92 9.24 11.84 5.77
N ARG A 93 9.03 13.13 6.12
CA ARG A 93 7.72 13.67 6.51
C ARG A 93 7.14 14.36 5.29
N ILE A 94 5.96 13.92 4.89
CA ILE A 94 5.30 14.36 3.66
C ILE A 94 3.92 14.88 4.00
N ARG A 95 3.57 16.05 3.46
CA ARG A 95 2.21 16.61 3.53
C ARG A 95 1.48 16.33 2.23
N HIS A 96 0.27 15.80 2.36
CA HIS A 96 -0.65 15.57 1.26
C HIS A 96 -1.89 16.45 1.40
N VAL A 97 -2.36 17.01 0.28
CA VAL A 97 -3.67 17.65 0.16
C VAL A 97 -4.47 16.90 -0.88
N MET A 98 -5.62 16.35 -0.47
CA MET A 98 -6.51 15.56 -1.33
C MET A 98 -7.80 16.30 -1.60
N ASN A 99 -8.35 16.14 -2.80
CA ASN A 99 -9.70 16.57 -3.14
C ASN A 99 -10.38 15.49 -3.98
N TYR A 100 -11.28 14.74 -3.34
CA TYR A 100 -11.99 13.63 -4.01
C TYR A 100 -13.18 14.09 -4.85
N SER A 101 -13.75 15.27 -4.57
CA SER A 101 -14.89 15.82 -5.31
C SER A 101 -15.14 17.29 -4.94
N TRP A 102 -15.89 17.97 -5.80
CA TRP A 102 -16.24 19.37 -5.60
C TRP A 102 -17.15 19.63 -4.39
N TYR A 103 -17.87 18.60 -3.91
CA TYR A 103 -18.79 18.69 -2.77
C TYR A 103 -18.19 18.18 -1.46
N ALA A 104 -17.00 17.57 -1.50
CA ALA A 104 -16.31 17.09 -0.31
C ALA A 104 -15.25 18.10 0.13
N PRO A 105 -15.01 18.27 1.44
CA PRO A 105 -13.92 19.09 1.91
C PRO A 105 -12.58 18.53 1.43
N LYS A 106 -11.61 19.43 1.22
CA LYS A 106 -10.23 19.00 0.99
C LYS A 106 -9.69 18.34 2.26
N LEU A 107 -8.97 17.25 2.09
CA LEU A 107 -8.29 16.55 3.18
C LEU A 107 -6.82 16.94 3.18
N THR A 108 -6.33 17.37 4.33
CA THR A 108 -4.90 17.62 4.53
C THR A 108 -4.39 16.69 5.62
N TYR A 109 -3.32 15.95 5.34
CA TYR A 109 -2.70 15.09 6.33
C TYR A 109 -1.19 15.00 6.11
N GLU A 110 -0.48 14.71 7.19
CA GLU A 110 0.95 14.45 7.16
C GLU A 110 1.22 13.00 7.51
N ILE A 111 2.15 12.44 6.76
CA ILE A 111 2.63 11.07 6.93
C ILE A 111 4.12 11.07 7.18
N ARG A 112 4.61 10.02 7.83
CA ARG A 112 6.01 9.61 7.81
C ARG A 112 6.13 8.38 6.93
N ALA A 113 6.96 8.48 5.91
CA ALA A 113 7.35 7.37 5.07
C ALA A 113 8.75 6.91 5.48
N PHE A 114 8.89 5.63 5.83
CA PHE A 114 10.16 4.98 6.13
C PHE A 114 10.58 4.15 4.93
N TYR A 115 11.85 4.18 4.62
CA TYR A 115 12.43 3.59 3.43
C TYR A 115 13.43 2.48 3.76
N ASP A 116 13.18 1.28 3.23
CA ASP A 116 14.12 0.18 3.13
C ASP A 116 14.36 -0.06 1.63
N GLU A 117 15.24 0.80 1.07
CA GLU A 117 15.48 0.90 -0.37
C GLU A 117 16.17 -0.36 -0.92
N PRO A 118 15.74 -0.87 -2.05
CA PRO A 118 14.59 -0.50 -2.88
C PRO A 118 13.39 -1.44 -2.67
N SER A 119 13.23 -2.01 -1.47
CA SER A 119 12.36 -3.15 -1.20
C SER A 119 11.05 -2.79 -0.52
N ARG A 120 11.08 -1.81 0.40
CA ARG A 120 9.91 -1.52 1.23
C ARG A 120 9.77 -0.03 1.56
N VAL A 121 8.54 0.47 1.45
CA VAL A 121 8.12 1.75 2.03
C VAL A 121 7.05 1.47 3.07
N SER A 122 7.23 1.93 4.30
CA SER A 122 6.19 1.90 5.34
C SER A 122 5.68 3.30 5.59
N ILE A 123 4.38 3.46 5.73
CA ILE A 123 3.71 4.75 5.85
C ILE A 123 2.88 4.76 7.12
N GLU A 124 3.03 5.83 7.92
CA GLU A 124 2.20 6.09 9.08
C GLU A 124 1.74 7.54 9.13
N ARG A 125 0.54 7.77 9.66
CA ARG A 125 0.02 9.10 9.88
C ARG A 125 0.76 9.81 11.02
N ILE A 126 1.08 11.10 10.82
CA ILE A 126 1.55 12.00 11.87
C ILE A 126 0.39 12.88 12.36
N SER A 127 -0.30 13.57 11.42
CA SER A 127 -1.31 14.58 11.77
C SER A 127 -2.33 14.78 10.64
N GLY A 128 -3.33 15.61 10.86
CA GLY A 128 -4.30 16.05 9.85
C GLY A 128 -5.66 15.37 9.95
N ASP A 129 -6.43 15.43 8.85
CA ASP A 129 -7.86 15.12 8.81
C ASP A 129 -8.20 13.62 8.85
N LEU A 130 -7.22 12.74 8.73
CA LEU A 130 -7.41 11.30 8.97
C LEU A 130 -7.23 11.00 10.46
N ALA A 131 -7.99 10.09 11.02
CA ALA A 131 -7.78 9.58 12.38
C ALA A 131 -6.66 8.53 12.40
N LEU A 132 -6.59 7.71 11.36
CA LEU A 132 -5.53 6.70 11.16
C LEU A 132 -5.18 6.60 9.69
N LEU A 133 -3.90 6.45 9.41
CA LEU A 133 -3.37 5.97 8.13
C LEU A 133 -2.11 5.15 8.41
N ARG A 134 -2.14 3.90 7.98
CA ARG A 134 -0.98 3.02 7.93
C ARG A 134 -0.98 2.31 6.60
N GLY A 135 0.18 2.11 6.04
CA GLY A 135 0.29 1.40 4.77
C GLY A 135 1.70 0.93 4.49
N SER A 136 1.85 0.09 3.48
CA SER A 136 3.16 -0.30 2.97
C SER A 136 3.13 -0.58 1.48
N TRP A 137 4.29 -0.42 0.87
CA TRP A 137 4.67 -1.00 -0.39
C TRP A 137 5.76 -2.02 -0.13
N ASP A 138 5.60 -3.21 -0.65
CA ASP A 138 6.62 -4.26 -0.65
C ASP A 138 6.92 -4.61 -2.11
N LEU A 139 8.18 -4.44 -2.52
CA LEU A 139 8.63 -4.66 -3.89
C LEU A 139 9.55 -5.88 -3.96
N ARG A 140 9.23 -6.81 -4.84
CA ARG A 140 10.08 -7.98 -5.12
C ARG A 140 10.42 -8.04 -6.61
N SER A 141 11.70 -8.30 -6.92
CA SER A 141 12.11 -8.58 -8.29
C SER A 141 11.70 -10.00 -8.68
N ASP A 142 11.22 -10.15 -9.90
CA ASP A 142 10.91 -11.43 -10.54
C ASP A 142 11.44 -11.39 -11.98
N GLY A 143 12.73 -11.76 -12.14
CA GLY A 143 13.49 -11.47 -13.35
C GLY A 143 13.64 -9.97 -13.58
N ASP A 144 13.23 -9.50 -14.76
CA ASP A 144 13.21 -8.08 -15.13
C ASP A 144 11.94 -7.36 -14.68
N ASP A 145 10.98 -8.10 -14.12
CA ASP A 145 9.73 -7.58 -13.61
C ASP A 145 9.81 -7.24 -12.12
N THR A 146 8.84 -6.46 -11.66
CA THR A 146 8.58 -6.20 -10.25
C THR A 146 7.20 -6.72 -9.86
N VAL A 147 7.13 -7.50 -8.80
CA VAL A 147 5.88 -7.80 -8.10
C VAL A 147 5.77 -6.85 -6.92
N ALA A 148 4.78 -5.94 -6.98
CA ALA A 148 4.51 -4.97 -5.95
C ALA A 148 3.26 -5.35 -5.15
N HIS A 149 3.38 -5.36 -3.83
CA HIS A 149 2.27 -5.49 -2.89
C HIS A 149 2.04 -4.16 -2.20
N TYR A 150 0.83 -3.65 -2.28
CA TYR A 150 0.38 -2.46 -1.58
C TYR A 150 -0.64 -2.84 -0.51
N SER A 151 -0.47 -2.34 0.69
CA SER A 151 -1.46 -2.45 1.75
C SER A 151 -1.73 -1.08 2.36
N VAL A 152 -2.99 -0.84 2.74
CA VAL A 152 -3.39 0.38 3.44
C VAL A 152 -4.53 0.09 4.40
N HIS A 153 -4.45 0.70 5.56
CA HIS A 153 -5.54 0.80 6.52
C HIS A 153 -5.75 2.27 6.86
N LEU A 154 -6.97 2.75 6.68
CA LEU A 154 -7.29 4.16 6.93
C LEU A 154 -8.60 4.30 7.71
N VAL A 155 -8.64 5.34 8.56
CA VAL A 155 -9.82 5.77 9.29
C VAL A 155 -9.95 7.27 9.05
N PRO A 156 -11.05 7.75 8.46
CA PRO A 156 -11.34 9.19 8.38
C PRO A 156 -11.42 9.83 9.76
N GLY A 157 -11.00 11.08 9.90
CA GLY A 157 -11.15 11.86 11.14
C GLY A 157 -12.52 12.51 11.29
N PHE A 158 -13.43 12.27 10.36
CA PHE A 158 -14.79 12.81 10.31
C PHE A 158 -15.74 11.75 9.72
N TRP A 159 -17.03 11.96 9.89
CA TRP A 159 -18.02 11.01 9.39
C TRP A 159 -18.06 11.01 7.85
N VAL A 160 -17.92 9.82 7.27
CA VAL A 160 -18.02 9.56 5.82
C VAL A 160 -19.05 8.46 5.58
N PRO A 161 -20.00 8.64 4.64
CA PRO A 161 -20.90 7.56 4.28
C PRO A 161 -20.14 6.32 3.77
N ARG A 162 -20.47 5.13 4.29
CA ARG A 162 -19.77 3.87 3.95
C ARG A 162 -19.71 3.55 2.45
N TRP A 163 -20.74 3.98 1.69
CA TRP A 163 -20.71 3.81 0.25
C TRP A 163 -19.62 4.65 -0.43
N MET A 164 -19.29 5.83 0.13
CA MET A 164 -18.20 6.68 -0.38
C MET A 164 -16.83 6.06 -0.07
N GLU A 165 -16.62 5.55 1.15
CA GLU A 165 -15.37 4.85 1.50
C GLU A 165 -15.12 3.67 0.56
N ARG A 166 -16.17 2.83 0.37
CA ARG A 166 -16.10 1.67 -0.53
C ARG A 166 -15.85 2.09 -1.98
N ALA A 167 -16.53 3.15 -2.43
CA ALA A 167 -16.36 3.66 -3.79
C ALA A 167 -14.94 4.19 -4.01
N ALA A 168 -14.37 4.93 -3.06
CA ALA A 168 -13.01 5.45 -3.13
C ALA A 168 -12.00 4.30 -3.27
N LEU A 169 -12.03 3.32 -2.36
CA LEU A 169 -11.10 2.19 -2.41
C LEU A 169 -11.26 1.35 -3.68
N ARG A 170 -12.51 1.02 -4.09
CA ARG A 170 -12.76 0.19 -5.27
C ARG A 170 -12.49 0.88 -6.60
N ARG A 171 -12.61 2.21 -6.66
CA ARG A 171 -12.39 3.00 -7.86
C ARG A 171 -10.98 3.51 -7.97
N ASP A 172 -10.44 4.07 -6.87
CA ASP A 172 -9.22 4.86 -6.93
C ASP A 172 -7.96 4.01 -6.76
N LEU A 173 -8.01 2.95 -5.96
CA LEU A 173 -6.88 2.03 -5.83
C LEU A 173 -6.52 1.34 -7.16
N PRO A 174 -7.47 0.76 -7.93
CA PRO A 174 -7.15 0.21 -9.25
C PRO A 174 -6.60 1.24 -10.24
N LYS A 175 -7.09 2.50 -10.17
CA LYS A 175 -6.59 3.59 -11.02
C LYS A 175 -5.14 3.92 -10.69
N MET A 176 -4.83 4.05 -9.40
CA MET A 176 -3.48 4.33 -8.93
C MET A 176 -2.50 3.23 -9.38
N LEU A 177 -2.86 1.96 -9.19
CA LEU A 177 -2.00 0.82 -9.55
C LEU A 177 -1.77 0.72 -11.07
N ARG A 178 -2.82 0.96 -11.88
CA ARG A 178 -2.67 1.01 -13.34
C ARG A 178 -1.80 2.18 -13.79
N ALA A 179 -1.94 3.35 -13.16
CA ALA A 179 -1.12 4.52 -13.45
C ALA A 179 0.35 4.25 -13.11
N LEU A 180 0.64 3.64 -11.95
CA LEU A 180 1.97 3.22 -11.56
C LEU A 180 2.58 2.24 -12.59
N ARG A 181 1.83 1.18 -12.97
CA ARG A 181 2.28 0.20 -13.97
C ARG A 181 2.63 0.90 -15.27
N ALA A 182 1.69 1.63 -15.84
CA ALA A 182 1.89 2.29 -17.14
C ALA A 182 3.08 3.25 -17.12
N ARG A 183 3.25 3.99 -16.01
CA ARG A 183 4.34 4.93 -15.86
C ARG A 183 5.69 4.22 -15.73
N ALA A 184 5.77 3.15 -14.94
CA ALA A 184 6.99 2.37 -14.74
C ALA A 184 7.46 1.71 -16.05
N GLU A 185 6.54 1.07 -16.77
CA GLU A 185 6.82 0.44 -18.05
C GLU A 185 7.26 1.47 -19.11
N PHE A 186 6.65 2.66 -19.12
CA PHE A 186 7.07 3.76 -19.98
C PHE A 186 8.51 4.23 -19.67
N VAL A 187 8.83 4.43 -18.39
CA VAL A 187 10.18 4.86 -17.95
C VAL A 187 11.22 3.79 -18.25
N GLN A 188 10.89 2.51 -18.02
CA GLN A 188 11.74 1.38 -18.30
C GLN A 188 12.13 1.33 -19.79
N ASN A 189 11.15 1.51 -20.67
CA ASN A 189 11.36 1.48 -22.12
C ASN A 189 12.14 2.68 -22.68
N GLN A 190 12.28 3.76 -21.90
CA GLN A 190 13.08 4.94 -22.28
C GLN A 190 14.55 4.86 -21.85
N LYS A 191 14.92 3.91 -20.98
CA LYS A 191 16.31 3.71 -20.60
C LYS A 191 17.00 2.90 -21.71
N PRO A 192 17.97 3.47 -22.45
CA PRO A 192 18.81 2.66 -23.33
C PRO A 192 19.57 1.64 -22.46
N GLY A 193 19.59 0.37 -22.90
CA GLY A 193 20.32 -0.71 -22.26
C GLY A 193 21.83 -0.49 -22.24
#